data_fbd88405d87bffa5817b036612825bea
#
_entry.id   fbd88405d87bffa5817b036612825bea
#
_cell.length_a   1.000
_cell.length_b   1.000
_cell.length_c   1.000
_cell.angle_alpha   90.00
_cell.angle_beta   90.00
_cell.angle_gamma   90.00
#
_symmetry.space_group_name_H-M   'P 1'
#
loop_
_entity.id
_entity.type
_entity.pdbx_description
1 polymer ?
#
loop_
_entity_poly.entity_id
_entity_poly.type
_entity_poly.pdbx_seq_one_letter_code
_entity_poly.pdbx_strand_id
1 'polypeptide(L)'
;MLKRDFSQNKMVIIILFMFIMLSTLLVASASSNIVNLFNSMDQLFKVSNAPHFVQMHTGEINQKEIDTFVEKTPFVKRQQTAEMIQINGFNLFIKKKNQAEHNSVMDISFVKQNTNFDFLLDLNNKVIHVRKGEIGVPIYYMQKYDLHIGDKIWIVKNNIEQEFTISTFVRDVQMNPSIVSSKRFVISDEDLERIKRNVGESEYLIEFQLTDLNKINEFENLYESSNLPQKGPVITYSLFQTLNSLTDGIIAAVLIIISALLMLIAILCIRFTIITSMEEDYREIGVMKVIGIQSKDIQKLYVTKYVVISASGCICGYILSLFVTKIFTSNTVLYMGETNKSILHYVVPMIVTSLLFVAVILFCRIILRNFKRITAIDALRSRNNIGKRKASKSFFLYQTNISNVNVFIGIQDVVKRFKLYRVLSVVLIIAVFMIVVPVNFLYTIQSPQFVNYMGTGKSDIRIDLQQSENIEKRFNDVISYLRNDGEIEKYAAFVTSTFKMMNADGTHGNLNVEVGDFTKFPLDYVQGIPPENENEIALSYMNAKEF
;
A
#
# COMPACT_ATOMS: atom_id res chain seq x y z
N MET A 1 -20.98 37.46 -23.61
CA MET A 1 -21.60 36.76 -22.46
C MET A 1 -20.56 35.97 -21.69
N LEU A 2 -19.89 34.98 -22.24
CA LEU A 2 -18.85 34.18 -21.54
C LEU A 2 -17.76 35.00 -20.84
N LYS A 3 -17.16 36.01 -21.55
CA LYS A 3 -16.11 36.85 -20.96
C LYS A 3 -16.60 37.67 -19.76
N ARG A 4 -17.85 38.13 -19.77
CA ARG A 4 -18.48 38.89 -18.68
C ARG A 4 -18.77 37.98 -17.47
N ASP A 5 -19.28 36.78 -17.72
CA ASP A 5 -19.58 35.78 -16.68
C ASP A 5 -18.28 35.26 -16.02
N PHE A 6 -17.21 35.03 -16.78
CA PHE A 6 -15.87 34.76 -16.26
C PHE A 6 -15.34 35.87 -15.34
N SER A 7 -15.69 37.13 -15.64
CA SER A 7 -15.27 38.29 -14.83
C SER A 7 -16.04 38.45 -13.53
N GLN A 8 -17.31 38.04 -13.49
CA GLN A 8 -18.17 38.20 -12.32
C GLN A 8 -17.97 37.11 -11.26
N ASN A 9 -17.68 35.86 -11.67
CA ASN A 9 -17.57 34.71 -10.79
C ASN A 9 -16.15 34.12 -10.73
N LYS A 10 -15.11 34.96 -10.76
CA LYS A 10 -13.70 34.54 -10.85
C LYS A 10 -13.29 33.52 -9.77
N MET A 11 -13.64 33.78 -8.51
CA MET A 11 -13.25 32.90 -7.38
C MET A 11 -13.80 31.48 -7.53
N VAL A 12 -15.06 31.35 -7.89
CA VAL A 12 -15.70 30.04 -8.06
C VAL A 12 -15.09 29.27 -9.22
N ILE A 13 -14.78 29.97 -10.31
CA ILE A 13 -14.14 29.39 -11.50
C ILE A 13 -12.73 28.89 -11.17
N ILE A 14 -11.95 29.68 -10.43
CA ILE A 14 -10.60 29.31 -9.99
C ILE A 14 -10.67 28.07 -9.07
N ILE A 15 -11.60 28.05 -8.12
CA ILE A 15 -11.79 26.92 -7.21
C ILE A 15 -12.15 25.64 -8.00
N LEU A 16 -13.09 25.73 -8.94
CA LEU A 16 -13.48 24.59 -9.78
C LEU A 16 -12.31 24.10 -10.64
N PHE A 17 -11.59 25.03 -11.27
CA PHE A 17 -10.38 24.71 -12.04
C PHE A 17 -9.36 23.98 -11.16
N MET A 18 -9.09 24.49 -9.95
CA MET A 18 -8.13 23.87 -9.00
C MET A 18 -8.55 22.46 -8.60
N PHE A 19 -9.82 22.23 -8.26
CA PHE A 19 -10.29 20.89 -7.90
C PHE A 19 -10.17 19.89 -9.07
N ILE A 20 -10.54 20.30 -10.29
CA ILE A 20 -10.43 19.44 -11.46
C ILE A 20 -8.96 19.19 -11.79
N MET A 21 -8.11 20.22 -11.73
CA MET A 21 -6.68 20.12 -11.98
C MET A 21 -6.01 19.17 -10.97
N LEU A 22 -6.25 19.35 -9.66
CA LEU A 22 -5.68 18.50 -8.61
C LEU A 22 -6.19 17.05 -8.70
N SER A 23 -7.48 16.87 -8.93
CA SER A 23 -8.03 15.52 -9.13
C SER A 23 -7.39 14.83 -10.34
N THR A 24 -7.25 15.54 -11.45
CA THR A 24 -6.60 15.00 -12.65
C THR A 24 -5.13 14.69 -12.42
N LEU A 25 -4.41 15.58 -11.74
CA LEU A 25 -3.01 15.40 -11.38
C LEU A 25 -2.84 14.09 -10.58
N LEU A 26 -3.64 13.90 -9.55
CA LEU A 26 -3.51 12.73 -8.66
C LEU A 26 -3.88 11.43 -9.37
N VAL A 27 -5.00 11.40 -10.13
CA VAL A 27 -5.39 10.16 -10.82
C VAL A 27 -4.43 9.81 -11.97
N ALA A 28 -3.91 10.80 -12.67
CA ALA A 28 -2.91 10.59 -13.72
C ALA A 28 -1.58 10.10 -13.12
N SER A 29 -1.15 10.68 -12.00
CA SER A 29 0.04 10.21 -11.28
C SER A 29 -0.13 8.79 -10.72
N ALA A 30 -1.29 8.47 -10.14
CA ALA A 30 -1.59 7.13 -9.64
C ALA A 30 -1.60 6.08 -10.76
N SER A 31 -2.25 6.37 -11.88
CA SER A 31 -2.28 5.46 -13.03
C SER A 31 -0.89 5.26 -13.65
N SER A 32 -0.08 6.30 -13.71
CA SER A 32 1.32 6.21 -14.16
C SER A 32 2.17 5.39 -13.18
N ASN A 33 1.96 5.56 -11.86
CA ASN A 33 2.66 4.77 -10.83
C ASN A 33 2.32 3.29 -10.95
N ILE A 34 1.06 2.93 -11.17
CA ILE A 34 0.63 1.55 -11.37
C ILE A 34 1.31 0.94 -12.61
N VAL A 35 1.35 1.66 -13.74
CA VAL A 35 2.02 1.18 -14.96
C VAL A 35 3.52 0.98 -14.71
N ASN A 36 4.17 1.92 -14.02
CA ASN A 36 5.58 1.78 -13.65
C ASN A 36 5.82 0.58 -12.76
N LEU A 37 5.01 0.41 -11.71
CA LEU A 37 5.11 -0.69 -10.77
C LEU A 37 5.11 -2.05 -11.50
N PHE A 38 4.08 -2.30 -12.33
CA PHE A 38 3.99 -3.57 -13.06
C PHE A 38 5.14 -3.78 -14.06
N ASN A 39 5.54 -2.74 -14.78
CA ASN A 39 6.65 -2.84 -15.73
C ASN A 39 7.99 -3.08 -15.01
N SER A 40 8.26 -2.35 -13.92
CA SER A 40 9.49 -2.49 -13.15
C SER A 40 9.57 -3.84 -12.45
N MET A 41 8.45 -4.31 -11.89
CA MET A 41 8.35 -5.63 -11.29
C MET A 41 8.58 -6.74 -12.32
N ASP A 42 7.91 -6.70 -13.48
CA ASP A 42 8.09 -7.68 -14.55
C ASP A 42 9.55 -7.72 -15.04
N GLN A 43 10.19 -6.55 -15.18
CA GLN A 43 11.59 -6.48 -15.57
C GLN A 43 12.50 -7.04 -14.47
N LEU A 44 12.30 -6.67 -13.20
CA LEU A 44 13.07 -7.19 -12.08
C LEU A 44 13.00 -8.73 -12.03
N PHE A 45 11.79 -9.28 -12.09
CA PHE A 45 11.56 -10.73 -12.05
C PHE A 45 12.17 -11.48 -13.25
N LYS A 46 12.14 -10.88 -14.44
CA LYS A 46 12.77 -11.44 -15.64
C LYS A 46 14.30 -11.41 -15.58
N VAL A 47 14.87 -10.28 -15.19
CA VAL A 47 16.35 -10.10 -15.15
C VAL A 47 16.96 -10.92 -14.02
N SER A 48 16.33 -10.95 -12.85
CA SER A 48 16.75 -11.80 -11.73
C SER A 48 16.52 -13.29 -12.02
N ASN A 49 15.72 -13.62 -13.06
CA ASN A 49 15.31 -14.99 -13.33
C ASN A 49 14.68 -15.62 -12.09
N ALA A 50 13.64 -14.96 -11.55
CA ALA A 50 13.04 -15.24 -10.24
C ALA A 50 12.59 -16.71 -10.07
N PRO A 51 12.70 -17.29 -8.87
CA PRO A 51 12.15 -18.60 -8.56
C PRO A 51 10.62 -18.55 -8.58
N HIS A 52 10.00 -19.70 -8.87
CA HIS A 52 8.54 -19.83 -8.85
C HIS A 52 8.02 -20.35 -7.52
N PHE A 53 8.82 -21.16 -6.85
CA PHE A 53 8.56 -21.73 -5.54
C PHE A 53 9.85 -21.78 -4.73
N VAL A 54 9.79 -21.40 -3.49
CA VAL A 54 10.92 -21.40 -2.55
C VAL A 54 10.46 -22.02 -1.24
N GLN A 55 11.14 -23.05 -0.80
CA GLN A 55 11.03 -23.61 0.54
C GLN A 55 12.23 -23.17 1.36
N MET A 56 12.00 -22.41 2.42
CA MET A 56 13.04 -22.14 3.42
C MET A 56 13.25 -23.35 4.30
N HIS A 57 14.47 -23.62 4.69
CA HIS A 57 14.80 -24.76 5.55
C HIS A 57 15.99 -24.48 6.45
N THR A 58 15.85 -24.85 7.73
CA THR A 58 16.94 -24.86 8.72
C THR A 58 17.28 -26.29 9.11
N GLY A 59 18.59 -26.60 9.19
CA GLY A 59 19.09 -27.95 9.52
C GLY A 59 19.77 -28.63 8.35
N GLU A 60 20.00 -29.93 8.46
CA GLU A 60 20.68 -30.70 7.43
C GLU A 60 19.84 -30.87 6.16
N ILE A 61 20.50 -30.79 5.02
CA ILE A 61 19.88 -31.02 3.71
C ILE A 61 20.44 -32.28 3.07
N ASN A 62 19.53 -33.10 2.53
CA ASN A 62 19.87 -34.21 1.65
C ASN A 62 19.56 -33.83 0.18
N GLN A 63 20.55 -33.28 -0.51
CA GLN A 63 20.40 -32.86 -1.89
C GLN A 63 19.98 -34.02 -2.84
N LYS A 64 20.38 -35.26 -2.56
CA LYS A 64 20.01 -36.43 -3.37
C LYS A 64 18.51 -36.73 -3.34
N GLU A 65 17.85 -36.48 -2.23
CA GLU A 65 16.40 -36.63 -2.12
C GLU A 65 15.67 -35.57 -2.95
N ILE A 66 16.18 -34.34 -2.91
CA ILE A 66 15.65 -33.23 -3.72
C ILE A 66 15.84 -33.53 -5.21
N ASP A 67 17.02 -33.98 -5.62
CA ASP A 67 17.30 -34.33 -7.01
C ASP A 67 16.39 -35.47 -7.50
N THR A 68 16.17 -36.50 -6.67
CA THR A 68 15.25 -37.61 -6.96
C THR A 68 13.80 -37.13 -7.13
N PHE A 69 13.37 -36.17 -6.32
CA PHE A 69 12.04 -35.58 -6.44
C PHE A 69 11.91 -34.78 -7.76
N VAL A 70 12.94 -34.02 -8.13
CA VAL A 70 12.98 -33.27 -9.39
C VAL A 70 12.84 -34.20 -10.60
N GLU A 71 13.59 -35.33 -10.61
CA GLU A 71 13.52 -36.31 -11.69
C GLU A 71 12.11 -36.92 -11.85
N LYS A 72 11.37 -37.08 -10.76
CA LYS A 72 10.00 -37.61 -10.76
C LYS A 72 8.94 -36.57 -11.09
N THR A 73 9.29 -35.28 -11.14
CA THR A 73 8.35 -34.17 -11.34
C THR A 73 8.60 -33.46 -12.67
N PRO A 74 7.96 -33.89 -13.77
CA PRO A 74 8.33 -33.49 -15.14
C PRO A 74 8.08 -32.02 -15.48
N PHE A 75 7.32 -31.30 -14.66
CA PHE A 75 7.09 -29.87 -14.84
C PHE A 75 8.07 -28.99 -14.04
N VAL A 76 9.04 -29.55 -13.33
CA VAL A 76 10.16 -28.79 -12.80
C VAL A 76 11.14 -28.51 -13.93
N LYS A 77 11.42 -27.23 -14.17
CA LYS A 77 12.36 -26.77 -15.18
C LYS A 77 13.79 -26.72 -14.66
N ARG A 78 13.96 -26.19 -13.45
CA ARG A 78 15.26 -26.03 -12.76
C ARG A 78 15.05 -26.10 -11.27
N GLN A 79 16.06 -26.56 -10.57
CA GLN A 79 16.18 -26.53 -9.12
C GLN A 79 17.56 -26.02 -8.72
N GLN A 80 17.64 -25.32 -7.60
CA GLN A 80 18.89 -25.03 -6.89
C GLN A 80 18.62 -24.94 -5.39
N THR A 81 19.67 -25.18 -4.62
CA THR A 81 19.67 -24.95 -3.18
C THR A 81 20.70 -23.87 -2.87
N ALA A 82 20.21 -22.71 -2.44
CA ALA A 82 21.05 -21.59 -2.04
C ALA A 82 21.26 -21.61 -0.53
N GLU A 83 22.51 -21.56 -0.10
CA GLU A 83 22.88 -21.47 1.31
C GLU A 83 22.94 -20.02 1.74
N MET A 84 22.33 -19.72 2.89
CA MET A 84 22.40 -18.43 3.57
C MET A 84 23.03 -18.61 4.93
N ILE A 85 23.92 -17.71 5.33
CA ILE A 85 24.50 -17.71 6.67
C ILE A 85 23.85 -16.60 7.47
N GLN A 86 23.06 -16.96 8.45
CA GLN A 86 22.43 -16.02 9.36
C GLN A 86 23.40 -15.48 10.39
N ILE A 87 23.34 -14.18 10.62
CA ILE A 87 24.14 -13.49 11.62
C ILE A 87 23.22 -12.64 12.49
N ASN A 88 23.40 -12.74 13.79
CA ASN A 88 22.70 -11.90 14.74
C ASN A 88 23.13 -10.43 14.57
N GLY A 89 22.19 -9.50 14.59
CA GLY A 89 22.43 -8.07 14.48
C GLY A 89 23.43 -7.51 15.49
N PHE A 90 23.55 -8.11 16.68
CA PHE A 90 24.58 -7.73 17.65
C PHE A 90 26.02 -7.94 17.15
N ASN A 91 26.21 -8.79 16.15
CA ASN A 91 27.50 -9.07 15.55
C ASN A 91 27.78 -8.24 14.29
N LEU A 92 26.79 -7.43 13.83
CA LEU A 92 26.91 -6.59 12.63
C LEU A 92 27.06 -5.12 13.01
N PHE A 93 28.12 -4.48 12.52
CA PHE A 93 28.42 -3.08 12.75
C PHE A 93 28.44 -2.35 11.41
N ILE A 94 27.57 -1.35 11.26
CA ILE A 94 27.38 -0.61 10.02
C ILE A 94 27.90 0.82 10.19
N LYS A 95 28.82 1.24 9.33
CA LYS A 95 29.41 2.60 9.26
C LYS A 95 30.27 2.98 10.49
N LYS A 96 29.97 2.45 11.69
CA LYS A 96 30.71 2.73 12.93
C LYS A 96 30.86 1.46 13.75
N LYS A 97 32.08 1.18 14.22
CA LYS A 97 32.40 -0.01 15.04
C LYS A 97 31.80 -0.02 16.46
N ASN A 98 31.30 1.10 16.93
CA ASN A 98 30.80 1.23 18.30
C ASN A 98 29.27 1.09 18.42
N GLN A 99 28.58 0.81 17.34
CA GLN A 99 27.13 0.68 17.32
C GLN A 99 26.72 -0.51 16.47
N ALA A 100 26.41 -1.62 17.14
CA ALA A 100 25.89 -2.82 16.50
C ALA A 100 24.43 -2.62 16.04
N GLU A 101 23.97 -3.44 15.10
CA GLU A 101 22.59 -3.46 14.59
C GLU A 101 21.65 -4.20 15.57
N HIS A 102 21.58 -3.77 16.84
CA HIS A 102 20.81 -4.45 17.88
C HIS A 102 19.34 -4.03 17.97
N ASN A 103 18.95 -2.93 17.33
CA ASN A 103 17.56 -2.44 17.32
C ASN A 103 16.80 -2.79 16.02
N SER A 104 17.21 -3.83 15.32
CA SER A 104 16.57 -4.25 14.09
C SER A 104 15.84 -5.57 14.28
N VAL A 105 14.62 -5.61 13.78
CA VAL A 105 13.82 -6.85 13.65
C VAL A 105 14.16 -7.61 12.35
N MET A 106 15.18 -7.14 11.60
CA MET A 106 15.58 -7.76 10.34
C MET A 106 16.49 -8.95 10.57
N ASP A 107 16.15 -10.07 9.94
CA ASP A 107 17.01 -11.24 9.82
C ASP A 107 18.12 -10.93 8.80
N ILE A 108 19.35 -11.03 9.24
CA ILE A 108 20.52 -10.66 8.45
C ILE A 108 21.15 -11.93 7.93
N SER A 109 21.13 -12.12 6.62
CA SER A 109 21.72 -13.28 5.95
C SER A 109 22.81 -12.87 4.97
N PHE A 110 23.92 -13.61 4.97
CA PHE A 110 25.00 -13.47 4.02
C PHE A 110 24.92 -14.59 2.99
N VAL A 111 25.01 -14.22 1.73
CA VAL A 111 24.90 -15.15 0.60
C VAL A 111 25.98 -14.89 -0.44
N LYS A 112 26.28 -15.90 -1.23
CA LYS A 112 27.00 -15.73 -2.49
C LYS A 112 26.01 -15.53 -3.64
N GLN A 113 26.48 -15.02 -4.76
CA GLN A 113 25.68 -14.90 -5.96
C GLN A 113 25.31 -16.28 -6.52
N ASN A 114 24.04 -16.48 -6.83
CA ASN A 114 23.55 -17.68 -7.49
C ASN A 114 24.06 -17.77 -8.94
N THR A 115 24.21 -18.99 -9.45
CA THR A 115 24.75 -19.23 -10.80
C THR A 115 23.69 -19.59 -11.82
N ASN A 116 22.55 -20.15 -11.41
CA ASN A 116 21.55 -20.70 -12.33
C ASN A 116 20.36 -19.78 -12.54
N PHE A 117 19.78 -19.26 -11.45
CA PHE A 117 18.66 -18.33 -11.42
C PHE A 117 18.60 -17.66 -10.05
N ASP A 118 17.58 -16.86 -9.75
CA ASP A 118 17.50 -16.01 -8.55
C ASP A 118 18.74 -15.12 -8.40
N PHE A 119 19.02 -14.35 -9.45
CA PHE A 119 20.15 -13.44 -9.44
C PHE A 119 19.87 -12.21 -8.59
N LEU A 120 20.81 -11.87 -7.72
CA LEU A 120 20.86 -10.61 -7.00
C LEU A 120 21.44 -9.53 -7.91
N LEU A 121 20.76 -8.38 -8.00
CA LEU A 121 21.06 -7.35 -8.99
C LEU A 121 21.58 -6.08 -8.33
N ASP A 122 22.40 -5.33 -9.05
CA ASP A 122 22.83 -3.98 -8.67
C ASP A 122 21.74 -2.92 -8.98
N LEU A 123 22.03 -1.65 -8.69
CA LEU A 123 21.12 -0.54 -9.00
C LEU A 123 20.90 -0.30 -10.51
N ASN A 124 21.72 -0.92 -11.37
CA ASN A 124 21.57 -0.89 -12.83
C ASN A 124 20.89 -2.15 -13.39
N ASN A 125 20.33 -3.00 -12.52
CA ASN A 125 19.74 -4.30 -12.87
C ASN A 125 20.75 -5.26 -13.55
N LYS A 126 22.02 -5.20 -13.16
CA LYS A 126 23.05 -6.16 -13.58
C LYS A 126 23.33 -7.13 -12.45
N VAL A 127 23.67 -8.38 -12.82
CA VAL A 127 24.07 -9.41 -11.85
C VAL A 127 25.27 -8.95 -11.07
N ILE A 128 25.21 -9.03 -9.74
CA ILE A 128 26.26 -8.58 -8.84
C ILE A 128 27.45 -9.55 -8.87
N HIS A 129 28.66 -9.00 -8.92
CA HIS A 129 29.90 -9.71 -8.70
C HIS A 129 30.73 -8.94 -7.67
N VAL A 130 30.94 -9.54 -6.51
CA VAL A 130 31.76 -8.97 -5.42
C VAL A 130 33.06 -9.72 -5.30
N ARG A 131 34.12 -8.99 -5.00
CA ARG A 131 35.47 -9.55 -4.75
C ARG A 131 35.64 -9.83 -3.27
N LYS A 132 36.68 -10.56 -2.90
CA LYS A 132 37.07 -10.79 -1.51
C LYS A 132 37.21 -9.48 -0.75
N GLY A 133 36.56 -9.38 0.42
CA GLY A 133 36.55 -8.18 1.25
C GLY A 133 35.58 -7.09 0.75
N GLU A 134 34.87 -7.30 -0.36
CA GLU A 134 33.79 -6.44 -0.82
C GLU A 134 32.41 -7.01 -0.41
N ILE A 135 31.41 -6.13 -0.30
CA ILE A 135 30.05 -6.51 0.07
C ILE A 135 29.01 -5.76 -0.77
N GLY A 136 27.99 -6.48 -1.22
CA GLY A 136 26.74 -5.93 -1.72
C GLY A 136 25.72 -5.78 -0.57
N VAL A 137 25.17 -4.59 -0.39
CA VAL A 137 24.32 -4.24 0.74
C VAL A 137 22.88 -4.06 0.29
N PRO A 138 21.86 -4.66 0.96
CA PRO A 138 20.45 -4.44 0.64
C PRO A 138 20.07 -2.95 0.67
N ILE A 139 19.19 -2.53 -0.27
CA ILE A 139 18.70 -1.15 -0.38
C ILE A 139 18.09 -0.66 0.93
N TYR A 140 17.44 -1.55 1.69
CA TYR A 140 16.92 -1.23 3.02
C TYR A 140 17.97 -0.59 3.93
N TYR A 141 19.16 -1.18 4.04
CA TYR A 141 20.25 -0.66 4.86
C TYR A 141 20.90 0.57 4.25
N MET A 142 20.95 0.66 2.92
CA MET A 142 21.39 1.87 2.23
C MET A 142 20.56 3.08 2.66
N GLN A 143 19.24 2.95 2.67
CA GLN A 143 18.34 4.04 3.09
C GLN A 143 18.38 4.29 4.59
N LYS A 144 18.36 3.22 5.40
CA LYS A 144 18.32 3.33 6.87
C LYS A 144 19.51 4.08 7.46
N TYR A 145 20.72 3.84 6.91
CA TYR A 145 21.98 4.39 7.42
C TYR A 145 22.62 5.42 6.48
N ASP A 146 21.96 5.81 5.41
CA ASP A 146 22.51 6.71 4.39
C ASP A 146 23.91 6.24 3.94
N LEU A 147 23.98 4.99 3.45
CA LEU A 147 25.22 4.34 3.06
C LEU A 147 25.63 4.71 1.65
N HIS A 148 26.95 4.79 1.46
CA HIS A 148 27.57 5.08 0.17
C HIS A 148 28.57 3.97 -0.21
N ILE A 149 28.85 3.85 -1.50
CA ILE A 149 29.94 2.98 -1.98
C ILE A 149 31.25 3.42 -1.35
N GLY A 150 32.00 2.46 -0.81
CA GLY A 150 33.24 2.70 -0.06
C GLY A 150 33.09 2.74 1.46
N ASP A 151 31.86 2.85 1.98
CA ASP A 151 31.61 2.71 3.42
C ASP A 151 31.96 1.30 3.89
N LYS A 152 32.17 1.15 5.20
CA LYS A 152 32.64 -0.12 5.78
C LYS A 152 31.57 -0.77 6.65
N ILE A 153 31.58 -2.09 6.65
CA ILE A 153 30.76 -2.95 7.50
C ILE A 153 31.71 -3.96 8.19
N TRP A 154 31.45 -4.21 9.48
CA TRP A 154 32.21 -5.18 10.24
C TRP A 154 31.30 -6.24 10.82
N ILE A 155 31.78 -7.49 10.80
CA ILE A 155 31.19 -8.61 11.52
C ILE A 155 32.16 -8.92 12.66
N VAL A 156 31.64 -8.89 13.89
CA VAL A 156 32.46 -9.17 15.09
C VAL A 156 31.76 -10.20 15.94
N LYS A 157 32.41 -11.36 16.15
CA LYS A 157 31.95 -12.44 17.05
C LYS A 157 33.13 -13.20 17.62
N ASN A 158 33.15 -13.47 18.92
CA ASN A 158 34.17 -14.31 19.59
C ASN A 158 35.60 -13.91 19.26
N ASN A 159 35.95 -12.61 19.30
CA ASN A 159 37.26 -12.03 18.94
C ASN A 159 37.65 -12.19 17.45
N ILE A 160 36.74 -12.63 16.59
CA ILE A 160 36.96 -12.63 15.15
C ILE A 160 36.31 -11.38 14.60
N GLU A 161 37.10 -10.57 13.92
CA GLU A 161 36.66 -9.37 13.21
C GLU A 161 36.86 -9.56 11.70
N GLN A 162 35.82 -9.31 10.92
CA GLN A 162 35.88 -9.30 9.47
C GLN A 162 35.33 -7.98 8.93
N GLU A 163 36.17 -7.25 8.22
CA GLU A 163 35.84 -5.97 7.59
C GLU A 163 35.47 -6.18 6.14
N PHE A 164 34.41 -5.48 5.70
CA PHE A 164 33.97 -5.42 4.31
C PHE A 164 33.84 -3.99 3.85
N THR A 165 34.14 -3.74 2.57
CA THR A 165 33.93 -2.45 1.92
C THR A 165 32.70 -2.57 1.00
N ILE A 166 31.77 -1.63 1.09
CA ILE A 166 30.55 -1.61 0.24
C ILE A 166 30.98 -1.32 -1.21
N SER A 167 30.79 -2.28 -2.09
CA SER A 167 31.04 -2.14 -3.53
C SER A 167 29.79 -1.89 -4.35
N THR A 168 28.63 -2.33 -3.86
CA THR A 168 27.34 -2.17 -4.56
C THR A 168 26.16 -2.29 -3.59
N PHE A 169 24.96 -1.88 -4.07
CA PHE A 169 23.70 -2.10 -3.37
C PHE A 169 22.88 -3.17 -4.09
N VAL A 170 22.12 -3.95 -3.31
CA VAL A 170 21.45 -5.17 -3.76
C VAL A 170 19.95 -4.93 -3.98
N ARG A 171 19.47 -5.24 -5.18
CA ARG A 171 18.08 -5.53 -5.47
C ARG A 171 17.84 -7.02 -5.43
N ASP A 172 16.88 -7.43 -4.62
CA ASP A 172 16.55 -8.82 -4.34
C ASP A 172 15.07 -9.08 -4.60
N VAL A 173 14.74 -9.93 -5.54
CA VAL A 173 13.32 -10.20 -5.88
C VAL A 173 12.54 -10.83 -4.72
N GLN A 174 13.22 -11.58 -3.87
CA GLN A 174 12.61 -12.29 -2.75
C GLN A 174 12.51 -11.42 -1.49
N MET A 175 13.59 -10.70 -1.12
CA MET A 175 13.73 -10.03 0.18
C MET A 175 13.88 -8.51 0.07
N ASN A 176 13.52 -7.92 -1.07
CA ASN A 176 13.68 -6.50 -1.36
C ASN A 176 12.73 -5.59 -0.54
N PRO A 177 11.41 -5.90 -0.43
CA PRO A 177 10.48 -5.01 0.25
C PRO A 177 10.83 -4.81 1.73
N SER A 178 10.62 -3.59 2.24
CA SER A 178 10.88 -3.28 3.66
C SER A 178 9.99 -4.07 4.63
N ILE A 179 8.85 -4.56 4.16
CA ILE A 179 7.93 -5.40 4.96
C ILE A 179 8.46 -6.83 5.17
N VAL A 180 9.37 -7.29 4.31
CA VAL A 180 10.02 -8.61 4.47
C VAL A 180 11.15 -8.44 5.47
N SER A 181 11.12 -9.23 6.55
CA SER A 181 12.10 -9.14 7.63
C SER A 181 13.49 -9.61 7.22
N SER A 182 13.60 -10.61 6.36
CA SER A 182 14.91 -11.14 5.92
C SER A 182 15.58 -10.26 4.87
N LYS A 183 16.91 -10.10 4.98
CA LYS A 183 17.74 -9.30 4.07
C LYS A 183 19.02 -10.03 3.71
N ARG A 184 19.33 -10.15 2.42
CA ARG A 184 20.52 -10.86 1.90
C ARG A 184 21.62 -9.88 1.54
N PHE A 185 22.75 -9.99 2.23
CA PHE A 185 24.03 -9.34 1.90
C PHE A 185 24.84 -10.25 0.98
N VAL A 186 25.38 -9.70 -0.09
CA VAL A 186 26.16 -10.48 -1.07
C VAL A 186 27.65 -10.34 -0.79
N ILE A 187 28.35 -11.46 -0.64
CA ILE A 187 29.81 -11.53 -0.43
C ILE A 187 30.43 -12.56 -1.36
N SER A 188 31.77 -12.60 -1.40
CA SER A 188 32.50 -13.60 -2.16
C SER A 188 32.35 -15.02 -1.57
N ASP A 189 32.53 -16.06 -2.40
CA ASP A 189 32.52 -17.46 -1.95
C ASP A 189 33.53 -17.71 -0.82
N GLU A 190 34.72 -17.14 -0.92
CA GLU A 190 35.78 -17.29 0.10
C GLU A 190 35.39 -16.67 1.45
N ASP A 191 34.78 -15.49 1.40
CA ASP A 191 34.33 -14.80 2.60
C ASP A 191 33.11 -15.51 3.23
N LEU A 192 32.20 -16.06 2.42
CA LEU A 192 31.06 -16.84 2.91
C LEU A 192 31.52 -18.07 3.67
N GLU A 193 32.46 -18.85 3.11
CA GLU A 193 33.02 -20.02 3.78
C GLU A 193 33.75 -19.65 5.08
N ARG A 194 34.36 -18.48 5.15
CA ARG A 194 34.99 -17.97 6.36
C ARG A 194 33.99 -17.62 7.45
N ILE A 195 32.89 -16.95 7.08
CA ILE A 195 31.82 -16.59 8.00
C ILE A 195 31.11 -17.86 8.52
N LYS A 196 30.80 -18.80 7.63
CA LYS A 196 30.19 -20.09 7.96
C LYS A 196 30.92 -20.83 9.06
N ARG A 197 32.26 -20.92 8.99
CA ARG A 197 33.08 -21.65 9.97
C ARG A 197 33.10 -20.99 11.34
N ASN A 198 32.92 -19.68 11.42
CA ASN A 198 33.28 -18.92 12.62
C ASN A 198 32.10 -18.23 13.29
N VAL A 199 31.03 -17.85 12.55
CA VAL A 199 30.11 -16.83 13.03
C VAL A 199 28.65 -17.19 12.89
N GLY A 200 28.23 -17.80 11.78
CA GLY A 200 26.83 -17.91 11.40
C GLY A 200 26.22 -19.29 11.55
N GLU A 201 24.92 -19.36 11.38
CA GLU A 201 24.11 -20.59 11.25
C GLU A 201 23.64 -20.71 9.81
N SER A 202 23.71 -21.94 9.25
CA SER A 202 23.29 -22.19 7.88
C SER A 202 21.77 -22.32 7.81
N GLU A 203 21.19 -21.61 6.87
CA GLU A 203 19.81 -21.73 6.41
C GLU A 203 19.80 -21.92 4.89
N TYR A 204 18.80 -22.56 4.37
CA TYR A 204 18.76 -22.90 2.95
C TYR A 204 17.47 -22.43 2.30
N LEU A 205 17.61 -21.93 1.06
CA LEU A 205 16.51 -21.70 0.14
C LEU A 205 16.51 -22.81 -0.90
N ILE A 206 15.51 -23.69 -0.84
CA ILE A 206 15.30 -24.75 -1.83
C ILE A 206 14.37 -24.17 -2.89
N GLU A 207 14.93 -23.83 -4.03
CA GLU A 207 14.28 -23.01 -5.05
C GLU A 207 13.98 -23.81 -6.30
N PHE A 208 12.79 -23.57 -6.86
CA PHE A 208 12.32 -24.24 -8.07
C PHE A 208 11.79 -23.24 -9.10
N GLN A 209 12.09 -23.53 -10.36
CA GLN A 209 11.41 -22.95 -11.50
C GLN A 209 10.58 -24.03 -12.21
N LEU A 210 9.31 -23.74 -12.46
CA LEU A 210 8.40 -24.62 -13.14
C LEU A 210 8.31 -24.25 -14.62
N THR A 211 7.96 -25.22 -15.47
CA THR A 211 7.69 -24.99 -16.89
C THR A 211 6.38 -24.24 -17.12
N ASP A 212 5.40 -24.40 -16.21
CA ASP A 212 4.10 -23.75 -16.24
C ASP A 212 3.76 -23.24 -14.83
N LEU A 213 3.56 -21.93 -14.68
CA LEU A 213 3.19 -21.28 -13.41
C LEU A 213 1.80 -21.69 -12.91
N ASN A 214 0.89 -22.13 -13.81
CA ASN A 214 -0.43 -22.59 -13.39
C ASN A 214 -0.38 -23.88 -12.56
N LYS A 215 0.73 -24.58 -12.58
CA LYS A 215 0.96 -25.80 -11.82
C LYS A 215 1.57 -25.56 -10.43
N ILE A 216 1.65 -24.31 -9.98
CA ILE A 216 2.31 -23.99 -8.70
C ILE A 216 1.59 -24.64 -7.52
N ASN A 217 0.27 -24.64 -7.48
CA ASN A 217 -0.52 -25.26 -6.42
C ASN A 217 -0.40 -26.80 -6.43
N GLU A 218 -0.34 -27.40 -7.64
CA GLU A 218 -0.08 -28.84 -7.80
C GLU A 218 1.32 -29.18 -7.28
N PHE A 219 2.31 -28.35 -7.59
CA PHE A 219 3.69 -28.52 -7.10
C PHE A 219 3.79 -28.37 -5.58
N GLU A 220 3.15 -27.37 -5.00
CA GLU A 220 3.13 -27.15 -3.56
C GLU A 220 2.56 -28.35 -2.81
N ASN A 221 1.42 -28.88 -3.23
CA ASN A 221 0.82 -30.10 -2.68
C ASN A 221 1.74 -31.34 -2.79
N LEU A 222 2.43 -31.49 -3.94
CA LEU A 222 3.39 -32.59 -4.13
C LEU A 222 4.61 -32.44 -3.22
N TYR A 223 5.13 -31.23 -3.06
CA TYR A 223 6.26 -30.94 -2.20
C TYR A 223 5.90 -31.17 -0.73
N GLU A 224 4.78 -30.65 -0.27
CA GLU A 224 4.28 -30.81 1.10
C GLU A 224 3.98 -32.28 1.48
N SER A 225 3.49 -33.08 0.52
CA SER A 225 3.23 -34.50 0.74
C SER A 225 4.49 -35.37 0.71
N SER A 226 5.61 -34.79 0.29
CA SER A 226 6.91 -35.47 0.25
C SER A 226 7.62 -35.38 1.61
N ASN A 227 8.62 -36.25 1.83
CA ASN A 227 9.49 -36.19 3.03
C ASN A 227 10.70 -35.25 2.81
N LEU A 228 10.57 -34.24 1.95
CA LEU A 228 11.63 -33.29 1.68
C LEU A 228 11.84 -32.31 2.84
N PRO A 229 13.00 -31.65 2.91
CA PRO A 229 13.29 -30.60 3.88
C PRO A 229 12.25 -29.48 3.81
N GLN A 230 11.50 -29.23 4.89
CA GLN A 230 10.41 -28.22 4.95
C GLN A 230 10.30 -27.57 6.35
N LYS A 231 11.44 -27.33 7.02
CA LYS A 231 11.48 -26.64 8.31
C LYS A 231 11.63 -25.13 8.10
N GLY A 232 10.60 -24.48 7.59
CA GLY A 232 10.53 -23.06 7.31
C GLY A 232 9.35 -22.73 6.39
N PRO A 233 9.07 -21.45 6.16
CA PRO A 233 7.95 -21.02 5.31
C PRO A 233 8.16 -21.37 3.84
N VAL A 234 7.03 -21.54 3.13
CA VAL A 234 6.95 -21.63 1.68
C VAL A 234 6.63 -20.25 1.13
N ILE A 235 7.30 -19.89 0.05
CA ILE A 235 7.05 -18.63 -0.65
C ILE A 235 6.89 -18.89 -2.14
N THR A 236 5.74 -18.52 -2.68
CA THR A 236 5.39 -18.72 -4.09
C THR A 236 5.64 -17.45 -4.91
N TYR A 237 5.70 -17.60 -6.22
CA TYR A 237 5.87 -16.49 -7.17
C TYR A 237 4.80 -15.39 -6.98
N SER A 238 3.55 -15.77 -6.74
CA SER A 238 2.46 -14.82 -6.51
C SER A 238 2.64 -14.04 -5.20
N LEU A 239 3.19 -14.66 -4.16
CA LEU A 239 3.50 -14.01 -2.90
C LEU A 239 4.64 -13.00 -3.06
N PHE A 240 5.70 -13.34 -3.81
CA PHE A 240 6.76 -12.39 -4.15
C PHE A 240 6.21 -11.16 -4.88
N GLN A 241 5.34 -11.37 -5.88
CA GLN A 241 4.70 -10.25 -6.59
C GLN A 241 3.87 -9.38 -5.66
N THR A 242 3.08 -10.00 -4.79
CA THR A 242 2.23 -9.28 -3.82
C THR A 242 3.08 -8.45 -2.85
N LEU A 243 4.11 -9.03 -2.25
CA LEU A 243 4.98 -8.35 -1.30
C LEU A 243 5.74 -7.18 -1.95
N ASN A 244 6.27 -7.38 -3.17
CA ASN A 244 6.95 -6.31 -3.90
C ASN A 244 6.01 -5.17 -4.32
N SER A 245 4.74 -5.47 -4.65
CA SER A 245 3.77 -4.47 -5.10
C SER A 245 3.01 -3.78 -3.96
N LEU A 246 3.05 -4.30 -2.75
CA LEU A 246 2.17 -3.88 -1.65
C LEU A 246 2.31 -2.39 -1.31
N THR A 247 3.52 -1.91 -1.09
CA THR A 247 3.77 -0.51 -0.68
C THR A 247 3.32 0.47 -1.76
N ASP A 248 3.77 0.28 -2.99
CA ASP A 248 3.45 1.17 -4.12
C ASP A 248 1.98 1.05 -4.54
N GLY A 249 1.40 -0.16 -4.41
CA GLY A 249 -0.02 -0.40 -4.62
C GLY A 249 -0.91 0.34 -3.63
N ILE A 250 -0.55 0.37 -2.34
CA ILE A 250 -1.25 1.15 -1.31
C ILE A 250 -1.16 2.65 -1.63
N ILE A 251 0.02 3.16 -1.99
CA ILE A 251 0.20 4.56 -2.38
C ILE A 251 -0.71 4.91 -3.56
N ALA A 252 -0.73 4.09 -4.60
CA ALA A 252 -1.59 4.31 -5.76
C ALA A 252 -3.08 4.28 -5.39
N ALA A 253 -3.52 3.35 -4.55
CA ALA A 253 -4.90 3.27 -4.07
C ALA A 253 -5.31 4.53 -3.29
N VAL A 254 -4.47 5.02 -2.40
CA VAL A 254 -4.71 6.26 -1.64
C VAL A 254 -4.84 7.46 -2.59
N LEU A 255 -3.95 7.59 -3.57
CA LEU A 255 -4.01 8.67 -4.56
C LEU A 255 -5.31 8.62 -5.38
N ILE A 256 -5.78 7.43 -5.77
CA ILE A 256 -7.06 7.25 -6.50
C ILE A 256 -8.24 7.66 -5.62
N ILE A 257 -8.26 7.24 -4.35
CA ILE A 257 -9.34 7.59 -3.41
C ILE A 257 -9.39 9.10 -3.20
N ILE A 258 -8.27 9.76 -2.95
CA ILE A 258 -8.19 11.21 -2.78
C ILE A 258 -8.66 11.93 -4.06
N SER A 259 -8.21 11.46 -5.23
CA SER A 259 -8.65 12.01 -6.52
C SER A 259 -10.16 11.87 -6.72
N ALA A 260 -10.74 10.72 -6.40
CA ALA A 260 -12.18 10.49 -6.50
C ALA A 260 -12.98 11.41 -5.58
N LEU A 261 -12.49 11.64 -4.35
CA LEU A 261 -13.11 12.57 -3.40
C LEU A 261 -13.00 14.03 -3.87
N LEU A 262 -11.86 14.46 -4.39
CA LEU A 262 -11.69 15.79 -4.98
C LEU A 262 -12.61 15.99 -6.18
N MET A 263 -12.75 14.97 -7.03
CA MET A 263 -13.68 15.00 -8.15
C MET A 263 -15.13 15.10 -7.69
N LEU A 264 -15.50 14.38 -6.64
CA LEU A 264 -16.84 14.48 -6.05
C LEU A 264 -17.12 15.92 -5.54
N ILE A 265 -16.14 16.53 -4.87
CA ILE A 265 -16.23 17.94 -4.44
C ILE A 265 -16.39 18.85 -5.65
N ALA A 266 -15.59 18.69 -6.70
CA ALA A 266 -15.71 19.48 -7.94
C ALA A 266 -17.11 19.37 -8.57
N ILE A 267 -17.64 18.15 -8.64
CA ILE A 267 -18.99 17.85 -9.15
C ILE A 267 -20.08 18.54 -8.31
N LEU A 268 -19.97 18.50 -6.99
CA LEU A 268 -20.92 19.17 -6.08
C LEU A 268 -20.82 20.70 -6.22
N CYS A 269 -19.63 21.24 -6.32
CA CYS A 269 -19.41 22.67 -6.57
C CYS A 269 -19.97 23.11 -7.93
N ILE A 270 -19.75 22.33 -9.00
CA ILE A 270 -20.35 22.57 -10.33
C ILE A 270 -21.88 22.59 -10.22
N ARG A 271 -22.47 21.60 -9.55
CA ARG A 271 -23.92 21.54 -9.34
C ARG A 271 -24.44 22.79 -8.64
N PHE A 272 -23.75 23.19 -7.56
CA PHE A 272 -24.12 24.38 -6.79
C PHE A 272 -24.08 25.62 -7.69
N THR A 273 -22.95 25.83 -8.41
CA THR A 273 -22.74 26.99 -9.28
C THR A 273 -23.77 27.05 -10.41
N ILE A 274 -24.07 25.90 -11.05
CA ILE A 274 -25.10 25.84 -12.11
C ILE A 274 -26.46 26.26 -11.58
N ILE A 275 -26.87 25.74 -10.40
CA ILE A 275 -28.18 26.05 -9.82
C ILE A 275 -28.25 27.54 -9.46
N THR A 276 -27.21 28.10 -8.84
CA THR A 276 -27.16 29.53 -8.47
C THR A 276 -27.17 30.42 -9.70
N SER A 277 -26.33 30.15 -10.70
CA SER A 277 -26.34 30.90 -11.96
C SER A 277 -27.69 30.82 -12.69
N MET A 278 -28.38 29.67 -12.62
CA MET A 278 -29.74 29.54 -13.18
C MET A 278 -30.76 30.39 -12.43
N GLU A 279 -30.64 30.53 -11.11
CA GLU A 279 -31.53 31.39 -10.30
C GLU A 279 -31.25 32.87 -10.58
N GLU A 280 -30.00 33.28 -10.75
CA GLU A 280 -29.58 34.64 -11.08
C GLU A 280 -30.01 35.04 -12.51
N ASP A 281 -29.76 34.18 -13.49
CA ASP A 281 -30.03 34.41 -14.91
C ASP A 281 -31.48 34.06 -15.32
N TYR A 282 -32.36 33.71 -14.35
CA TYR A 282 -33.68 33.17 -14.62
C TYR A 282 -34.50 34.05 -15.60
N ARG A 283 -34.43 35.38 -15.44
CA ARG A 283 -35.10 36.33 -16.29
C ARG A 283 -34.48 36.41 -17.70
N GLU A 284 -33.17 36.39 -17.79
CA GLU A 284 -32.45 36.42 -19.08
C GLU A 284 -32.75 35.15 -19.89
N ILE A 285 -32.81 33.99 -19.21
CA ILE A 285 -33.21 32.70 -19.80
C ILE A 285 -34.65 32.76 -20.32
N GLY A 286 -35.53 33.41 -19.57
CA GLY A 286 -36.94 33.61 -19.97
C GLY A 286 -37.03 34.47 -21.24
N VAL A 287 -36.33 35.60 -21.29
CA VAL A 287 -36.30 36.48 -22.48
C VAL A 287 -35.76 35.73 -23.70
N MET A 288 -34.65 34.99 -23.56
CA MET A 288 -34.08 34.16 -24.63
C MET A 288 -35.11 33.18 -25.21
N LYS A 289 -35.94 32.55 -24.34
CA LYS A 289 -36.99 31.64 -24.78
C LYS A 289 -38.14 32.34 -25.49
N VAL A 290 -38.49 33.56 -25.06
CA VAL A 290 -39.55 34.36 -25.72
C VAL A 290 -39.12 34.76 -27.13
N ILE A 291 -37.88 35.12 -27.34
CA ILE A 291 -37.30 35.47 -28.65
C ILE A 291 -37.16 34.22 -29.57
N GLY A 292 -37.48 33.02 -29.05
CA GLY A 292 -37.46 31.78 -29.84
C GLY A 292 -36.20 30.94 -29.77
N ILE A 293 -35.21 31.28 -28.90
CA ILE A 293 -34.01 30.47 -28.72
C ILE A 293 -34.37 29.13 -28.08
N GLN A 294 -33.96 28.03 -28.73
CA GLN A 294 -34.23 26.69 -28.24
C GLN A 294 -33.56 26.40 -26.90
N SER A 295 -34.24 25.70 -26.00
CA SER A 295 -33.67 25.28 -24.69
C SER A 295 -32.35 24.51 -24.83
N LYS A 296 -32.15 23.80 -25.94
CA LYS A 296 -30.90 23.06 -26.22
C LYS A 296 -29.72 24.01 -26.47
N ASP A 297 -29.96 25.13 -27.11
CA ASP A 297 -28.88 26.11 -27.44
C ASP A 297 -28.50 26.94 -26.21
N ILE A 298 -29.49 27.28 -25.37
CA ILE A 298 -29.24 27.84 -24.04
C ILE A 298 -28.39 26.88 -23.19
N GLN A 299 -28.74 25.60 -23.17
CA GLN A 299 -27.94 24.58 -22.45
C GLN A 299 -26.50 24.50 -22.98
N LYS A 300 -26.31 24.50 -24.31
CA LYS A 300 -24.96 24.47 -24.89
C LYS A 300 -24.11 25.65 -24.42
N LEU A 301 -24.70 26.86 -24.34
CA LEU A 301 -24.01 28.07 -23.87
C LEU A 301 -23.43 27.86 -22.45
N TYR A 302 -24.24 27.36 -21.53
CA TYR A 302 -23.80 27.07 -20.14
C TYR A 302 -22.81 25.90 -20.06
N VAL A 303 -23.04 24.81 -20.84
CA VAL A 303 -22.12 23.67 -20.89
C VAL A 303 -20.72 24.12 -21.36
N THR A 304 -20.63 24.98 -22.36
CA THR A 304 -19.36 25.46 -22.94
C THR A 304 -18.43 26.04 -21.88
N LYS A 305 -18.98 26.79 -20.91
CA LYS A 305 -18.21 27.32 -19.77
C LYS A 305 -17.50 26.20 -19.00
N TYR A 306 -18.23 25.15 -18.62
CA TYR A 306 -17.68 24.03 -17.84
C TYR A 306 -16.78 23.12 -18.68
N VAL A 307 -17.05 23.02 -20.00
CA VAL A 307 -16.15 22.32 -20.94
C VAL A 307 -14.78 23.00 -20.97
N VAL A 308 -14.74 24.34 -21.06
CA VAL A 308 -13.47 25.09 -21.09
C VAL A 308 -12.72 24.95 -19.76
N ILE A 309 -13.42 25.11 -18.62
CA ILE A 309 -12.80 24.98 -17.30
C ILE A 309 -12.27 23.56 -17.09
N SER A 310 -13.05 22.51 -17.41
CA SER A 310 -12.62 21.13 -17.24
C SER A 310 -11.53 20.74 -18.23
N ALA A 311 -11.59 21.18 -19.48
CA ALA A 311 -10.53 20.91 -20.44
C ALA A 311 -9.20 21.53 -19.99
N SER A 312 -9.21 22.82 -19.61
CA SER A 312 -8.00 23.49 -19.11
C SER A 312 -7.48 22.83 -17.81
N GLY A 313 -8.37 22.49 -16.87
CA GLY A 313 -8.02 21.80 -15.63
C GLY A 313 -7.41 20.40 -15.88
N CYS A 314 -8.00 19.62 -16.79
CA CYS A 314 -7.48 18.31 -17.17
C CYS A 314 -6.13 18.39 -17.88
N ILE A 315 -5.96 19.34 -18.82
CA ILE A 315 -4.68 19.52 -19.53
C ILE A 315 -3.58 19.95 -18.56
N CYS A 316 -3.84 20.97 -17.73
CA CYS A 316 -2.87 21.42 -16.73
C CYS A 316 -2.56 20.33 -15.71
N GLY A 317 -3.57 19.60 -15.20
CA GLY A 317 -3.40 18.49 -14.27
C GLY A 317 -2.56 17.37 -14.86
N TYR A 318 -2.80 16.98 -16.12
CA TYR A 318 -2.01 15.97 -16.82
C TYR A 318 -0.55 16.41 -17.01
N ILE A 319 -0.32 17.66 -17.46
CA ILE A 319 1.06 18.18 -17.62
C ILE A 319 1.80 18.18 -16.28
N LEU A 320 1.17 18.67 -15.22
CA LEU A 320 1.76 18.66 -13.89
C LEU A 320 2.01 17.24 -13.36
N SER A 321 1.15 16.26 -13.68
CA SER A 321 1.34 14.88 -13.27
C SER A 321 2.64 14.27 -13.80
N LEU A 322 3.11 14.67 -14.98
CA LEU A 322 4.39 14.19 -15.55
C LEU A 322 5.61 14.55 -14.69
N PHE A 323 5.52 15.66 -13.96
CA PHE A 323 6.57 16.08 -13.02
C PHE A 323 6.40 15.41 -11.64
N VAL A 324 5.19 15.43 -11.13
CA VAL A 324 4.88 14.94 -9.77
C VAL A 324 4.97 13.42 -9.69
N THR A 325 4.67 12.69 -10.76
CA THR A 325 4.81 11.23 -10.83
C THR A 325 6.21 10.76 -10.43
N LYS A 326 7.27 11.49 -10.79
CA LYS A 326 8.64 11.14 -10.41
C LYS A 326 8.84 11.02 -8.90
N ILE A 327 8.13 11.84 -8.12
CA ILE A 327 8.18 11.80 -6.65
C ILE A 327 7.53 10.51 -6.15
N PHE A 328 6.38 10.14 -6.68
CA PHE A 328 5.64 8.93 -6.27
C PHE A 328 6.29 7.62 -6.76
N THR A 329 7.03 7.67 -7.87
CA THR A 329 7.70 6.48 -8.44
C THR A 329 9.14 6.32 -7.97
N SER A 330 9.69 7.27 -7.20
CA SER A 330 11.10 7.24 -6.78
C SER A 330 11.45 5.97 -5.99
N ASN A 331 10.55 5.52 -5.13
CA ASN A 331 10.71 4.29 -4.36
C ASN A 331 10.66 3.04 -5.25
N THR A 332 9.68 2.96 -6.15
CA THR A 332 9.60 1.87 -7.15
C THR A 332 10.87 1.76 -7.97
N VAL A 333 11.39 2.90 -8.46
CA VAL A 333 12.62 2.95 -9.25
C VAL A 333 13.84 2.51 -8.42
N LEU A 334 13.90 2.89 -7.15
CA LEU A 334 15.00 2.49 -6.28
C LEU A 334 15.01 0.98 -6.04
N TYR A 335 13.87 0.41 -5.68
CA TYR A 335 13.76 -1.01 -5.31
C TYR A 335 13.67 -1.97 -6.49
N MET A 336 13.07 -1.56 -7.63
CA MET A 336 12.84 -2.44 -8.77
C MET A 336 13.62 -2.07 -10.03
N GLY A 337 14.16 -0.85 -10.07
CA GLY A 337 14.89 -0.34 -11.22
C GLY A 337 14.07 0.51 -12.17
N GLU A 338 14.79 1.28 -12.97
CA GLU A 338 14.20 2.10 -14.02
C GLU A 338 13.90 1.23 -15.24
N THR A 339 12.67 1.27 -15.74
CA THR A 339 12.28 0.59 -16.97
C THR A 339 12.32 1.54 -18.16
N ASN A 340 12.55 1.00 -19.35
CA ASN A 340 12.33 1.75 -20.56
C ASN A 340 10.87 2.23 -20.60
N LYS A 341 10.67 3.54 -20.75
CA LYS A 341 9.34 4.15 -20.76
C LYS A 341 8.54 3.58 -21.93
N SER A 342 7.65 2.65 -21.61
CA SER A 342 6.67 2.14 -22.57
C SER A 342 5.70 3.24 -22.98
N ILE A 343 5.18 3.19 -24.18
CA ILE A 343 4.08 4.07 -24.67
C ILE A 343 2.91 4.04 -23.67
N LEU A 344 2.64 2.90 -23.02
CA LEU A 344 1.60 2.74 -22.01
C LEU A 344 1.74 3.71 -20.83
N HIS A 345 2.96 4.10 -20.49
CA HIS A 345 3.23 5.07 -19.42
C HIS A 345 2.59 6.45 -19.67
N TYR A 346 2.42 6.85 -20.93
CA TYR A 346 1.76 8.10 -21.31
C TYR A 346 0.30 7.90 -21.71
N VAL A 347 0.00 6.78 -22.36
CA VAL A 347 -1.34 6.51 -22.90
C VAL A 347 -2.36 6.20 -21.80
N VAL A 348 -1.99 5.38 -20.80
CA VAL A 348 -2.92 5.01 -19.71
C VAL A 348 -3.37 6.23 -18.90
N PRO A 349 -2.47 7.10 -18.39
CA PRO A 349 -2.89 8.33 -17.71
C PRO A 349 -3.71 9.28 -18.61
N MET A 350 -3.40 9.36 -19.92
CA MET A 350 -4.17 10.16 -20.87
C MET A 350 -5.60 9.62 -21.04
N ILE A 351 -5.79 8.32 -21.13
CA ILE A 351 -7.12 7.70 -21.20
C ILE A 351 -7.90 7.99 -19.92
N VAL A 352 -7.29 7.78 -18.75
CA VAL A 352 -7.94 8.03 -17.46
C VAL A 352 -8.35 9.50 -17.31
N THR A 353 -7.47 10.42 -17.70
CA THR A 353 -7.76 11.88 -17.74
C THR A 353 -8.93 12.19 -18.68
N SER A 354 -8.97 11.55 -19.85
CA SER A 354 -10.05 11.74 -20.82
C SER A 354 -11.39 11.21 -20.30
N LEU A 355 -11.40 10.08 -19.61
CA LEU A 355 -12.59 9.53 -18.96
C LEU A 355 -13.11 10.47 -17.88
N LEU A 356 -12.22 11.06 -17.10
CA LEU A 356 -12.55 12.04 -16.07
C LEU A 356 -13.18 13.30 -16.67
N PHE A 357 -12.61 13.82 -17.76
CA PHE A 357 -13.17 14.95 -18.51
C PHE A 357 -14.58 14.64 -19.03
N VAL A 358 -14.78 13.48 -19.65
CA VAL A 358 -16.09 13.04 -20.14
C VAL A 358 -17.10 12.93 -19.00
N ALA A 359 -16.70 12.39 -17.85
CA ALA A 359 -17.55 12.27 -16.67
C ALA A 359 -18.05 13.63 -16.18
N VAL A 360 -17.18 14.64 -16.10
CA VAL A 360 -17.57 16.02 -15.72
C VAL A 360 -18.60 16.59 -16.71
N ILE A 361 -18.35 16.45 -18.03
CA ILE A 361 -19.26 16.97 -19.06
C ILE A 361 -20.61 16.28 -19.01
N LEU A 362 -20.63 14.95 -18.88
CA LEU A 362 -21.90 14.19 -18.73
C LEU A 362 -22.69 14.67 -17.53
N PHE A 363 -22.01 14.88 -16.41
CA PHE A 363 -22.64 15.39 -15.19
C PHE A 363 -23.21 16.80 -15.39
N CYS A 364 -22.46 17.72 -16.00
CA CYS A 364 -22.96 19.05 -16.35
C CYS A 364 -24.22 18.99 -17.24
N ARG A 365 -24.22 18.10 -18.25
CA ARG A 365 -25.39 17.91 -19.14
C ARG A 365 -26.61 17.39 -18.39
N ILE A 366 -26.41 16.47 -17.43
CA ILE A 366 -27.51 15.92 -16.60
C ILE A 366 -28.14 17.02 -15.76
N ILE A 367 -27.36 17.86 -15.11
CA ILE A 367 -27.90 18.96 -14.28
C ILE A 367 -28.63 19.97 -15.14
N LEU A 368 -28.05 20.34 -16.27
CA LEU A 368 -28.62 21.35 -17.17
C LEU A 368 -29.91 20.88 -17.90
N ARG A 369 -30.27 19.59 -17.84
CA ARG A 369 -31.59 19.12 -18.29
C ARG A 369 -32.73 19.84 -17.58
N ASN A 370 -32.51 20.38 -16.37
CA ASN A 370 -33.50 21.14 -15.63
C ASN A 370 -33.89 22.47 -16.32
N PHE A 371 -33.10 23.00 -17.24
CA PHE A 371 -33.44 24.15 -18.09
C PHE A 371 -34.73 23.94 -18.91
N LYS A 372 -35.08 22.70 -19.23
CA LYS A 372 -36.32 22.36 -19.95
C LYS A 372 -37.55 22.70 -19.13
N ARG A 373 -37.46 22.72 -17.78
CA ARG A 373 -38.57 22.95 -16.87
C ARG A 373 -38.87 24.45 -16.66
N ILE A 374 -38.00 25.35 -17.09
CA ILE A 374 -38.24 26.79 -17.01
C ILE A 374 -39.13 27.19 -18.20
N THR A 375 -40.37 27.63 -17.91
CA THR A 375 -41.26 28.18 -18.96
C THR A 375 -41.02 29.65 -19.16
N ALA A 376 -41.20 30.16 -20.39
CA ALA A 376 -41.04 31.57 -20.71
C ALA A 376 -42.03 32.46 -19.91
N ILE A 377 -43.24 31.96 -19.70
CA ILE A 377 -44.31 32.65 -18.95
C ILE A 377 -43.95 32.79 -17.47
N ASP A 378 -43.44 31.70 -16.86
CA ASP A 378 -43.02 31.72 -15.45
C ASP A 378 -41.85 32.64 -15.21
N ALA A 379 -40.91 32.71 -16.15
CA ALA A 379 -39.74 33.59 -16.06
C ALA A 379 -40.08 35.09 -16.15
N LEU A 380 -41.08 35.46 -16.96
CA LEU A 380 -41.55 36.83 -17.06
C LEU A 380 -42.49 37.24 -15.93
N ARG A 381 -43.32 36.30 -15.45
CA ARG A 381 -44.32 36.51 -14.38
C ARG A 381 -43.71 36.51 -12.99
N SER A 382 -42.46 36.05 -12.86
CA SER A 382 -41.83 35.69 -11.57
C SER A 382 -41.43 36.89 -10.70
N ARG A 383 -41.79 38.14 -11.07
CA ARG A 383 -41.59 39.30 -10.17
C ARG A 383 -42.38 39.21 -8.87
N ASN A 384 -43.47 38.34 -8.83
CA ASN A 384 -44.36 38.16 -7.67
C ASN A 384 -44.34 36.76 -7.03
N ASN A 385 -43.62 35.76 -7.60
CA ASN A 385 -43.70 34.38 -7.15
C ASN A 385 -42.44 33.85 -6.46
N ILE A 386 -41.43 34.68 -6.22
CA ILE A 386 -40.31 34.32 -5.34
C ILE A 386 -40.79 34.05 -3.90
N GLY A 387 -42.03 34.48 -3.56
CA GLY A 387 -42.67 34.30 -2.26
C GLY A 387 -43.57 33.07 -2.08
N LYS A 388 -43.93 32.31 -3.16
CA LYS A 388 -44.76 31.10 -3.04
C LYS A 388 -43.98 29.80 -3.10
N ARG A 389 -42.78 29.73 -2.53
CA ARG A 389 -42.25 28.46 -2.02
C ARG A 389 -43.16 28.06 -0.84
N LYS A 390 -43.72 26.84 -0.87
CA LYS A 390 -44.45 26.23 0.25
C LYS A 390 -43.81 26.72 1.55
N ALA A 391 -44.63 27.34 2.42
CA ALA A 391 -44.18 27.83 3.71
C ALA A 391 -43.49 26.70 4.46
N SER A 392 -42.18 26.64 4.35
CA SER A 392 -41.33 25.91 5.28
C SER A 392 -41.65 26.53 6.65
N LYS A 393 -41.81 25.71 7.70
CA LYS A 393 -42.05 26.16 9.05
C LYS A 393 -41.15 27.34 9.35
N SER A 394 -41.69 28.57 9.29
CA SER A 394 -40.94 29.78 9.59
C SER A 394 -40.86 29.86 11.10
N PHE A 395 -39.66 29.78 11.63
CA PHE A 395 -39.41 30.15 13.02
C PHE A 395 -39.61 31.66 13.13
N PHE A 396 -40.47 32.08 14.03
CA PHE A 396 -40.70 33.49 14.32
C PHE A 396 -39.82 33.93 15.50
N LEU A 397 -39.33 35.16 15.47
CA LEU A 397 -38.42 35.69 16.50
C LEU A 397 -39.05 35.60 17.91
N TYR A 398 -40.34 35.79 18.02
CA TYR A 398 -41.10 35.73 19.30
C TYR A 398 -41.21 34.29 19.85
N GLN A 399 -40.91 33.27 19.05
CA GLN A 399 -40.95 31.86 19.47
C GLN A 399 -39.58 31.31 19.86
N THR A 400 -38.55 32.14 19.77
CA THR A 400 -37.16 31.70 20.02
C THR A 400 -36.51 32.58 21.07
N ASN A 401 -35.77 31.99 22.01
CA ASN A 401 -35.00 32.70 23.02
C ASN A 401 -33.66 33.30 22.51
N ILE A 402 -33.56 33.53 21.19
CA ILE A 402 -32.34 34.06 20.57
C ILE A 402 -32.35 35.60 20.75
N SER A 403 -31.51 36.12 21.62
CA SER A 403 -31.40 37.56 21.89
C SER A 403 -30.72 38.36 20.78
N ASN A 404 -29.93 37.72 19.91
CA ASN A 404 -29.20 38.37 18.82
C ASN A 404 -29.96 38.21 17.48
N VAL A 405 -30.51 39.33 16.98
CA VAL A 405 -31.29 39.39 15.74
C VAL A 405 -30.47 38.93 14.53
N ASN A 406 -29.17 39.23 14.48
CA ASN A 406 -28.30 38.84 13.36
C ASN A 406 -28.11 37.31 13.28
N VAL A 407 -27.96 36.67 14.44
CA VAL A 407 -27.87 35.20 14.56
C VAL A 407 -29.20 34.55 14.13
N PHE A 408 -30.32 35.12 14.56
CA PHE A 408 -31.64 34.65 14.15
C PHE A 408 -31.85 34.71 12.63
N ILE A 409 -31.51 35.85 12.00
CA ILE A 409 -31.60 36.03 10.56
C ILE A 409 -30.69 35.01 9.82
N GLY A 410 -29.46 34.80 10.31
CA GLY A 410 -28.55 33.81 9.76
C GLY A 410 -29.09 32.39 9.82
N ILE A 411 -29.62 31.96 10.97
CA ILE A 411 -30.26 30.63 11.13
C ILE A 411 -31.46 30.51 10.21
N GLN A 412 -32.31 31.55 10.14
CA GLN A 412 -33.49 31.55 9.28
C GLN A 412 -33.13 31.44 7.78
N ASP A 413 -32.06 32.09 7.34
CA ASP A 413 -31.55 31.96 5.96
C ASP A 413 -31.09 30.53 5.68
N VAL A 414 -30.32 29.93 6.60
CA VAL A 414 -29.87 28.53 6.46
C VAL A 414 -31.07 27.58 6.39
N VAL A 415 -32.09 27.73 7.25
CA VAL A 415 -33.28 26.87 7.26
C VAL A 415 -34.11 27.05 5.97
N LYS A 416 -34.29 28.30 5.52
CA LYS A 416 -35.02 28.60 4.28
C LYS A 416 -34.31 28.08 3.03
N ARG A 417 -32.99 28.14 3.03
CA ARG A 417 -32.11 27.68 1.92
C ARG A 417 -31.48 26.32 2.20
N PHE A 418 -32.08 25.49 3.05
CA PHE A 418 -31.48 24.24 3.51
C PHE A 418 -30.96 23.33 2.38
N LYS A 419 -31.66 23.29 1.24
CA LYS A 419 -31.19 22.51 0.07
C LYS A 419 -29.83 22.97 -0.46
N LEU A 420 -29.55 24.27 -0.37
CA LEU A 420 -28.29 24.87 -0.81
C LEU A 420 -27.19 24.57 0.21
N TYR A 421 -27.45 24.85 1.48
CA TYR A 421 -26.49 24.61 2.57
C TYR A 421 -26.20 23.14 2.78
N ARG A 422 -27.14 22.22 2.48
CA ARG A 422 -26.90 20.78 2.51
C ARG A 422 -25.76 20.35 1.58
N VAL A 423 -25.69 20.91 0.37
CA VAL A 423 -24.60 20.60 -0.57
C VAL A 423 -23.26 21.09 -0.01
N LEU A 424 -23.24 22.32 0.53
CA LEU A 424 -22.03 22.87 1.16
C LEU A 424 -21.61 22.02 2.37
N SER A 425 -22.56 21.60 3.23
CA SER A 425 -22.26 20.73 4.37
C SER A 425 -21.66 19.40 3.94
N VAL A 426 -22.18 18.76 2.87
CA VAL A 426 -21.61 17.52 2.33
C VAL A 426 -20.19 17.74 1.84
N VAL A 427 -19.89 18.85 1.16
CA VAL A 427 -18.53 19.17 0.71
C VAL A 427 -17.58 19.32 1.92
N LEU A 428 -18.02 20.05 2.95
CA LEU A 428 -17.20 20.22 4.17
C LEU A 428 -16.98 18.90 4.90
N ILE A 429 -18.01 18.03 5.01
CA ILE A 429 -17.88 16.71 5.61
C ILE A 429 -16.85 15.87 4.85
N ILE A 430 -16.92 15.85 3.52
CA ILE A 430 -15.95 15.12 2.70
C ILE A 430 -14.55 15.69 2.88
N ALA A 431 -14.38 17.00 2.91
CA ALA A 431 -13.08 17.64 3.10
C ALA A 431 -12.47 17.29 4.47
N VAL A 432 -13.28 17.31 5.54
CA VAL A 432 -12.85 16.89 6.89
C VAL A 432 -12.48 15.40 6.89
N PHE A 433 -13.31 14.56 6.29
CA PHE A 433 -13.05 13.13 6.16
C PHE A 433 -11.70 12.84 5.48
N MET A 434 -11.39 13.55 4.39
CA MET A 434 -10.10 13.42 3.66
C MET A 434 -8.88 13.71 4.53
N ILE A 435 -9.02 14.58 5.53
CA ILE A 435 -7.92 14.94 6.44
C ILE A 435 -7.88 13.98 7.64
N VAL A 436 -9.02 13.76 8.27
CA VAL A 436 -9.11 13.04 9.54
C VAL A 436 -8.81 11.55 9.38
N VAL A 437 -9.31 10.91 8.31
CA VAL A 437 -9.15 9.46 8.12
C VAL A 437 -7.70 9.02 7.94
N PRO A 438 -6.88 9.64 7.05
CA PRO A 438 -5.46 9.27 6.93
C PRO A 438 -4.66 9.54 8.19
N VAL A 439 -4.95 10.64 8.90
CA VAL A 439 -4.28 10.98 10.15
C VAL A 439 -4.61 9.96 11.25
N ASN A 440 -5.89 9.61 11.42
CA ASN A 440 -6.29 8.59 12.38
C ASN A 440 -5.71 7.21 12.03
N PHE A 441 -5.68 6.85 10.74
CA PHE A 441 -5.07 5.61 10.29
C PHE A 441 -3.58 5.55 10.65
N LEU A 442 -2.84 6.64 10.42
CA LEU A 442 -1.43 6.75 10.81
C LEU A 442 -1.25 6.59 12.33
N TYR A 443 -2.05 7.30 13.13
CA TYR A 443 -2.01 7.18 14.60
C TYR A 443 -2.36 5.78 15.08
N THR A 444 -3.31 5.11 14.43
CA THR A 444 -3.68 3.72 14.77
C THR A 444 -2.51 2.77 14.55
N ILE A 445 -1.82 2.88 13.39
CA ILE A 445 -0.66 2.03 13.08
C ILE A 445 0.51 2.30 14.04
N GLN A 446 0.72 3.57 14.42
CA GLN A 446 1.79 3.96 15.34
C GLN A 446 1.45 3.68 16.82
N SER A 447 0.21 3.33 17.11
CA SER A 447 -0.24 3.04 18.47
C SER A 447 0.38 1.73 18.98
N PRO A 448 0.88 1.69 20.23
CA PRO A 448 1.34 0.43 20.85
C PRO A 448 0.26 -0.66 20.90
N GLN A 449 -1.02 -0.28 20.88
CA GLN A 449 -2.15 -1.20 20.84
C GLN A 449 -2.31 -1.89 19.47
N PHE A 450 -1.68 -1.36 18.41
CA PHE A 450 -1.75 -1.96 17.08
C PHE A 450 -1.17 -3.38 17.06
N VAL A 451 -0.22 -3.68 17.94
CA VAL A 451 0.37 -5.02 18.08
C VAL A 451 -0.68 -6.07 18.45
N ASN A 452 -1.71 -5.70 19.24
CA ASN A 452 -2.80 -6.62 19.58
C ASN A 452 -3.60 -7.07 18.34
N TYR A 453 -3.77 -6.18 17.33
CA TYR A 453 -4.41 -6.55 16.06
C TYR A 453 -3.58 -7.53 15.22
N MET A 454 -2.29 -7.65 15.50
CA MET A 454 -1.40 -8.63 14.88
C MET A 454 -1.45 -10.00 15.59
N GLY A 455 -2.36 -10.19 16.57
CA GLY A 455 -2.49 -11.43 17.31
C GLY A 455 -1.42 -11.62 18.40
N THR A 456 -0.76 -10.56 18.82
CA THR A 456 0.27 -10.60 19.86
C THR A 456 -0.20 -9.85 21.10
N GLY A 457 -0.08 -10.47 22.27
CA GLY A 457 -0.39 -9.82 23.55
C GLY A 457 0.56 -8.63 23.82
N LYS A 458 0.07 -7.65 24.56
CA LYS A 458 0.84 -6.44 24.87
C LYS A 458 2.03 -6.77 25.78
N SER A 459 3.23 -6.79 25.22
CA SER A 459 4.51 -6.96 25.90
C SER A 459 5.47 -5.84 25.52
N ASP A 460 6.44 -5.55 26.39
CA ASP A 460 7.50 -4.57 26.08
C ASP A 460 8.56 -5.16 25.16
N ILE A 461 8.82 -6.48 25.29
CA ILE A 461 9.79 -7.21 24.49
C ILE A 461 9.17 -8.55 24.06
N ARG A 462 9.35 -8.91 22.80
CA ARG A 462 9.10 -10.26 22.27
C ARG A 462 10.42 -10.84 21.75
N ILE A 463 10.71 -12.07 22.15
CA ILE A 463 11.89 -12.81 21.72
C ILE A 463 11.40 -14.01 20.92
N ASP A 464 11.68 -14.05 19.62
CA ASP A 464 11.36 -15.16 18.76
C ASP A 464 12.62 -16.01 18.57
N LEU A 465 12.56 -17.27 19.06
CA LEU A 465 13.62 -18.25 18.85
C LEU A 465 13.36 -18.99 17.55
N GLN A 466 14.27 -18.83 16.60
CA GLN A 466 14.19 -19.57 15.34
C GLN A 466 14.47 -21.05 15.56
N GLN A 467 13.78 -21.90 14.79
CA GLN A 467 13.96 -23.33 14.84
C GLN A 467 15.40 -23.71 14.46
N SER A 468 16.08 -24.38 15.35
CA SER A 468 17.45 -24.86 15.19
C SER A 468 17.62 -26.23 15.84
N GLU A 469 18.71 -26.94 15.57
CA GLU A 469 18.97 -28.25 16.17
C GLU A 469 19.01 -28.24 17.71
N ASN A 470 19.39 -27.10 18.30
CA ASN A 470 19.50 -26.90 19.73
C ASN A 470 18.38 -26.03 20.33
N ILE A 471 17.20 -25.99 19.72
CA ILE A 471 16.12 -25.08 20.12
C ILE A 471 15.70 -25.26 21.58
N GLU A 472 15.58 -26.50 22.05
CA GLU A 472 15.21 -26.81 23.44
C GLU A 472 16.22 -26.27 24.45
N LYS A 473 17.53 -26.41 24.15
CA LYS A 473 18.57 -25.88 25.02
C LYS A 473 18.51 -24.33 25.04
N ARG A 474 18.40 -23.69 23.88
CA ARG A 474 18.27 -22.23 23.78
C ARG A 474 17.05 -21.71 24.53
N PHE A 475 15.92 -22.39 24.37
CA PHE A 475 14.69 -22.06 25.09
C PHE A 475 14.89 -22.11 26.60
N ASN A 476 15.48 -23.21 27.12
CA ASN A 476 15.75 -23.36 28.54
C ASN A 476 16.76 -22.36 29.08
N ASP A 477 17.77 -22.01 28.30
CA ASP A 477 18.76 -20.97 28.66
C ASP A 477 18.09 -19.59 28.77
N VAL A 478 17.22 -19.23 27.81
CA VAL A 478 16.45 -17.97 27.85
C VAL A 478 15.48 -17.96 29.04
N ILE A 479 14.72 -19.03 29.28
CA ILE A 479 13.81 -19.11 30.43
C ILE A 479 14.57 -18.97 31.76
N SER A 480 15.74 -19.59 31.86
CA SER A 480 16.60 -19.50 33.05
C SER A 480 17.09 -18.07 33.26
N TYR A 481 17.47 -17.40 32.20
CA TYR A 481 17.87 -15.98 32.25
C TYR A 481 16.71 -15.10 32.71
N LEU A 482 15.53 -15.21 32.07
CA LEU A 482 14.34 -14.43 32.40
C LEU A 482 13.86 -14.61 33.85
N ARG A 483 14.06 -15.81 34.45
CA ARG A 483 13.74 -16.09 35.85
C ARG A 483 14.67 -15.39 36.83
N ASN A 484 15.94 -15.26 36.46
CA ASN A 484 16.97 -14.75 37.35
C ASN A 484 17.18 -13.24 37.24
N ASP A 485 16.61 -12.60 36.20
CA ASP A 485 16.70 -11.17 35.99
C ASP A 485 15.61 -10.43 36.79
N GLY A 486 16.02 -9.67 37.82
CA GLY A 486 15.13 -8.92 38.68
C GLY A 486 14.47 -7.69 38.04
N GLU A 487 14.87 -7.32 36.84
CA GLU A 487 14.26 -6.21 36.06
C GLU A 487 13.05 -6.68 35.26
N ILE A 488 12.83 -8.00 35.14
CA ILE A 488 11.71 -8.60 34.40
C ILE A 488 10.55 -8.86 35.35
N GLU A 489 9.48 -8.09 35.21
CA GLU A 489 8.28 -8.23 36.04
C GLU A 489 7.50 -9.53 35.74
N LYS A 490 7.31 -9.83 34.45
CA LYS A 490 6.59 -11.03 34.00
C LYS A 490 7.05 -11.48 32.61
N TYR A 491 6.98 -12.77 32.38
CA TYR A 491 7.22 -13.36 31.05
C TYR A 491 6.22 -14.48 30.78
N ALA A 492 5.95 -14.76 29.51
CA ALA A 492 5.21 -15.92 29.04
C ALA A 492 6.00 -16.58 27.90
N ALA A 493 5.97 -17.89 27.87
CA ALA A 493 6.58 -18.66 26.79
C ALA A 493 5.49 -19.27 25.92
N PHE A 494 5.67 -19.17 24.62
CA PHE A 494 4.75 -19.68 23.61
C PHE A 494 5.50 -20.63 22.68
N VAL A 495 4.78 -21.61 22.13
CA VAL A 495 5.27 -22.51 21.10
C VAL A 495 4.36 -22.36 19.88
N THR A 496 4.94 -22.04 18.74
CA THR A 496 4.21 -22.00 17.48
C THR A 496 4.44 -23.29 16.71
N SER A 497 3.35 -23.94 16.31
CA SER A 497 3.37 -25.15 15.50
C SER A 497 2.47 -25.00 14.28
N THR A 498 2.89 -25.56 13.15
CA THR A 498 2.09 -25.54 11.93
C THR A 498 1.31 -26.85 11.82
N PHE A 499 0.01 -26.74 11.68
CA PHE A 499 -0.91 -27.86 11.47
C PHE A 499 -1.48 -27.84 10.07
N LYS A 500 -1.62 -29.02 9.47
CA LYS A 500 -2.36 -29.18 8.21
C LYS A 500 -3.85 -29.23 8.52
N MET A 501 -4.59 -28.33 7.90
CA MET A 501 -6.05 -28.31 7.98
C MET A 501 -6.67 -28.65 6.63
N MET A 502 -7.83 -29.28 6.66
CA MET A 502 -8.64 -29.53 5.47
C MET A 502 -9.78 -28.52 5.44
N ASN A 503 -9.82 -27.71 4.39
CA ASN A 503 -10.86 -26.73 4.16
C ASN A 503 -12.19 -27.42 3.80
N ALA A 504 -13.29 -26.69 3.90
CA ALA A 504 -14.63 -27.19 3.56
C ALA A 504 -14.76 -27.66 2.10
N ASP A 505 -13.94 -27.15 1.19
CA ASP A 505 -13.87 -27.54 -0.22
C ASP A 505 -12.95 -28.75 -0.49
N GLY A 506 -12.34 -29.33 0.56
CA GLY A 506 -11.42 -30.47 0.46
C GLY A 506 -9.97 -30.07 0.12
N THR A 507 -9.65 -28.77 0.00
CA THR A 507 -8.26 -28.31 -0.14
C THR A 507 -7.56 -28.35 1.21
N HIS A 508 -6.23 -28.52 1.21
CA HIS A 508 -5.42 -28.45 2.42
C HIS A 508 -4.83 -27.05 2.58
N GLY A 509 -4.85 -26.57 3.82
CA GLY A 509 -4.21 -25.32 4.23
C GLY A 509 -3.30 -25.54 5.43
N ASN A 510 -2.30 -24.68 5.60
CA ASN A 510 -1.44 -24.68 6.76
C ASN A 510 -1.96 -23.65 7.79
N LEU A 511 -2.14 -24.08 9.03
CA LEU A 511 -2.55 -23.24 10.14
C LEU A 511 -1.43 -23.15 11.17
N ASN A 512 -0.91 -21.96 11.40
CA ASN A 512 0.02 -21.72 12.50
C ASN A 512 -0.76 -21.53 13.80
N VAL A 513 -0.53 -22.38 14.76
CA VAL A 513 -1.15 -22.36 16.09
C VAL A 513 -0.10 -21.99 17.11
N GLU A 514 -0.34 -20.94 17.87
CA GLU A 514 0.48 -20.53 19.00
C GLU A 514 -0.15 -21.06 20.29
N VAL A 515 0.62 -21.82 21.08
CA VAL A 515 0.19 -22.45 22.33
C VAL A 515 1.01 -21.88 23.47
N GLY A 516 0.35 -21.45 24.56
CA GLY A 516 1.02 -20.91 25.74
C GLY A 516 0.05 -20.30 26.75
N ASP A 517 0.59 -19.66 27.76
CA ASP A 517 -0.18 -18.99 28.82
C ASP A 517 -0.52 -17.53 28.41
N PHE A 518 -1.69 -17.34 27.80
CA PHE A 518 -2.20 -16.03 27.41
C PHE A 518 -2.76 -15.19 28.57
N THR A 519 -2.80 -15.71 29.80
CA THR A 519 -3.32 -14.96 30.95
C THR A 519 -2.41 -13.80 31.33
N LYS A 520 -1.09 -13.94 31.10
CA LYS A 520 -0.08 -12.89 31.40
C LYS A 520 -0.08 -11.76 30.37
N PHE A 521 -0.29 -12.09 29.10
CA PHE A 521 -0.38 -11.16 27.97
C PHE A 521 -1.64 -11.47 27.17
N PRO A 522 -2.82 -11.04 27.68
CA PRO A 522 -4.10 -11.41 27.07
C PRO A 522 -4.26 -10.79 25.68
N LEU A 523 -4.94 -11.54 24.81
CA LEU A 523 -5.40 -11.08 23.50
C LEU A 523 -6.80 -10.48 23.61
N ASP A 524 -7.09 -9.53 22.73
CA ASP A 524 -8.42 -8.95 22.56
C ASP A 524 -9.24 -9.81 21.58
N TYR A 525 -10.30 -10.46 22.07
CA TYR A 525 -11.18 -11.30 21.24
C TYR A 525 -12.31 -10.45 20.66
N VAL A 526 -12.48 -10.49 19.33
CA VAL A 526 -13.56 -9.75 18.63
C VAL A 526 -14.91 -10.42 18.88
N GLN A 527 -14.93 -11.76 18.96
CA GLN A 527 -16.10 -12.59 19.26
C GLN A 527 -15.67 -13.81 20.06
N GLY A 528 -16.56 -14.30 20.94
CA GLY A 528 -16.30 -15.48 21.76
C GLY A 528 -15.50 -15.19 23.02
N ILE A 529 -14.90 -16.23 23.56
CA ILE A 529 -14.08 -16.23 24.78
C ILE A 529 -12.72 -16.86 24.49
N PRO A 530 -11.69 -16.61 25.31
CA PRO A 530 -10.42 -17.32 25.22
C PRO A 530 -10.63 -18.83 25.35
N PRO A 531 -9.83 -19.67 24.64
CA PRO A 531 -9.84 -21.11 24.81
C PRO A 531 -9.50 -21.50 26.26
N GLU A 532 -10.33 -22.28 26.90
CA GLU A 532 -10.13 -22.77 28.28
C GLU A 532 -9.86 -24.29 28.33
N ASN A 533 -10.29 -25.03 27.31
CA ASN A 533 -10.18 -26.46 27.23
C ASN A 533 -9.23 -26.90 26.10
N GLU A 534 -8.69 -28.13 26.22
CA GLU A 534 -7.74 -28.72 25.26
C GLU A 534 -8.30 -28.86 23.83
N ASN A 535 -9.62 -28.85 23.66
CA ASN A 535 -10.32 -28.99 22.38
C ASN A 535 -10.81 -27.64 21.80
N GLU A 536 -10.42 -26.54 22.40
CA GLU A 536 -10.84 -25.20 21.97
C GLU A 536 -9.69 -24.47 21.29
N ILE A 537 -10.01 -23.73 20.24
CA ILE A 537 -9.07 -22.90 19.49
C ILE A 537 -9.68 -21.53 19.18
N ALA A 538 -8.90 -20.49 19.29
CA ALA A 538 -9.26 -19.18 18.80
C ALA A 538 -8.66 -18.97 17.42
N LEU A 539 -9.49 -18.63 16.44
CA LEU A 539 -9.07 -18.36 15.06
C LEU A 539 -8.89 -16.86 14.82
N SER A 540 -7.96 -16.52 13.96
CA SER A 540 -7.91 -15.16 13.42
C SER A 540 -9.18 -14.86 12.62
N TYR A 541 -9.56 -13.57 12.49
CA TYR A 541 -10.73 -13.17 11.72
C TYR A 541 -10.71 -13.68 10.27
N MET A 542 -9.52 -13.73 9.66
CA MET A 542 -9.36 -14.23 8.29
C MET A 542 -9.59 -15.75 8.24
N ASN A 543 -8.93 -16.51 9.11
CA ASN A 543 -9.09 -17.97 9.18
C ASN A 543 -10.54 -18.36 9.52
N ALA A 544 -11.20 -17.63 10.44
CA ALA A 544 -12.60 -17.88 10.77
C ALA A 544 -13.60 -17.61 9.61
N LYS A 545 -13.17 -16.94 8.55
CA LYS A 545 -13.95 -16.78 7.31
C LYS A 545 -13.64 -17.83 6.26
N GLU A 546 -12.44 -18.37 6.29
CA GLU A 546 -11.94 -19.34 5.32
C GLU A 546 -12.37 -20.76 5.71
N PHE A 547 -12.43 -21.06 6.99
CA PHE A 547 -12.89 -22.31 7.58
C PHE A 547 -14.34 -22.22 8.12
#